data_85d76766dcfad72aa6bfe08d534c0016
#
_entry.id   85d76766dcfad72aa6bfe08d534c0016
#
_cell.length_a   1.000
_cell.length_b   1.000
_cell.length_c   1.000
_cell.angle_alpha   90.00
_cell.angle_beta   90.00
_cell.angle_gamma   90.00
#
_symmetry.space_group_name_H-M   'P 1'
#
loop_
_entity.id
_entity.type
_entity.pdbx_description
1 polymer ?
#
loop_
_entity_poly.entity_id
_entity_poly.type
_entity_poly.pdbx_seq_one_letter_code
_entity_poly.pdbx_strand_id
1 'polypeptide(L)'
;TVDIDSNLVENQSVVLQNAMVDQWSGIRNESNFLTNMLWSFLAEQDISIGTFLGDSSLQRAYAAQVFPALLDYLRRDSSCGVFLILANSADPMLPANYEGFFLQDSDPATKTETNSDLLIERGDKALARQSGITLDSSWSPSFSFQGSGVRAADDFFYKPYLVARENTTVDMTSLGYWSL
;
A
#
# COMPACT_ATOMS: atom_id res chain seq x y z
N THR A 1 39.18 -25.53 -5.86
CA THR A 1 37.92 -25.22 -6.63
C THR A 1 36.71 -25.16 -5.69
N VAL A 2 36.55 -26.14 -4.80
CA VAL A 2 35.37 -26.17 -3.87
C VAL A 2 35.33 -24.95 -2.93
N ASP A 3 36.46 -24.48 -2.45
CA ASP A 3 36.55 -23.33 -1.52
C ASP A 3 36.18 -22.00 -2.22
N ILE A 4 36.49 -21.85 -3.52
CA ILE A 4 36.19 -20.66 -4.27
C ILE A 4 34.68 -20.58 -4.54
N ASP A 5 34.05 -21.69 -4.89
CA ASP A 5 32.61 -21.77 -5.15
C ASP A 5 31.81 -21.53 -3.87
N SER A 6 32.25 -22.05 -2.75
CA SER A 6 31.65 -21.86 -1.43
C SER A 6 31.67 -20.37 -1.02
N ASN A 7 32.83 -19.72 -1.15
CA ASN A 7 32.97 -18.30 -0.84
C ASN A 7 32.14 -17.40 -1.77
N LEU A 8 31.99 -17.78 -3.03
CA LEU A 8 31.14 -17.04 -3.98
C LEU A 8 29.68 -17.11 -3.58
N VAL A 9 29.19 -18.30 -3.23
CA VAL A 9 27.80 -18.50 -2.77
C VAL A 9 27.54 -17.74 -1.48
N GLU A 10 28.47 -17.79 -0.52
CA GLU A 10 28.35 -17.09 0.75
C GLU A 10 28.29 -15.57 0.54
N ASN A 11 29.17 -15.01 -0.29
CA ASN A 11 29.18 -13.59 -0.62
C ASN A 11 27.88 -13.17 -1.32
N GLN A 12 27.36 -13.94 -2.25
CA GLN A 12 26.09 -13.66 -2.92
C GLN A 12 24.91 -13.73 -1.94
N SER A 13 24.93 -14.68 -1.00
CA SER A 13 23.93 -14.78 0.05
C SER A 13 23.89 -13.53 0.94
N VAL A 14 25.07 -13.03 1.35
CA VAL A 14 25.17 -11.79 2.16
C VAL A 14 24.67 -10.58 1.38
N VAL A 15 25.00 -10.46 0.10
CA VAL A 15 24.50 -9.35 -0.75
C VAL A 15 22.98 -9.39 -0.87
N LEU A 16 22.40 -10.56 -1.11
CA LEU A 16 20.95 -10.73 -1.18
C LEU A 16 20.28 -10.41 0.16
N GLN A 17 20.84 -10.90 1.26
CA GLN A 17 20.32 -10.62 2.60
C GLN A 17 20.32 -9.11 2.88
N ASN A 18 21.39 -8.41 2.58
CA ASN A 18 21.48 -6.97 2.79
C ASN A 18 20.45 -6.21 1.92
N ALA A 19 20.31 -6.58 0.66
CA ALA A 19 19.32 -5.97 -0.22
C ALA A 19 17.88 -6.18 0.29
N MET A 20 17.57 -7.36 0.81
CA MET A 20 16.27 -7.63 1.42
C MET A 20 16.06 -6.82 2.71
N VAL A 21 17.05 -6.71 3.57
CA VAL A 21 16.97 -5.91 4.81
C VAL A 21 16.76 -4.44 4.48
N ASP A 22 17.47 -3.90 3.49
CA ASP A 22 17.33 -2.51 3.08
C ASP A 22 15.92 -2.23 2.52
N GLN A 23 15.41 -3.12 1.69
CA GLN A 23 14.05 -2.99 1.15
C GLN A 23 12.98 -3.04 2.24
N TRP A 24 13.07 -3.98 3.19
CA TRP A 24 12.14 -4.07 4.32
C TRP A 24 12.22 -2.87 5.25
N SER A 25 13.41 -2.32 5.44
CA SER A 25 13.59 -1.10 6.24
C SER A 25 12.92 0.11 5.57
N GLY A 26 13.00 0.21 4.25
CA GLY A 26 12.30 1.22 3.46
C GLY A 26 10.78 1.13 3.64
N ILE A 27 10.20 -0.06 3.48
CA ILE A 27 8.76 -0.31 3.67
C ILE A 27 8.31 0.06 5.09
N ARG A 28 9.08 -0.30 6.11
CA ARG A 28 8.78 0.04 7.51
C ARG A 28 8.77 1.55 7.75
N ASN A 29 9.77 2.25 7.24
CA ASN A 29 9.88 3.70 7.39
C ASN A 29 8.70 4.41 6.71
N GLU A 30 8.30 3.96 5.53
CA GLU A 30 7.16 4.50 4.82
C GLU A 30 5.83 4.22 5.55
N SER A 31 5.65 3.03 6.10
CA SER A 31 4.48 2.70 6.92
C SER A 31 4.36 3.61 8.15
N ASN A 32 5.47 3.85 8.84
CA ASN A 32 5.51 4.79 9.97
C ASN A 32 5.21 6.22 9.52
N PHE A 33 5.73 6.65 8.38
CA PHE A 33 5.46 7.96 7.80
C PHE A 33 3.97 8.13 7.49
N LEU A 34 3.34 7.17 6.85
CA LEU A 34 1.90 7.20 6.55
C LEU A 34 1.04 7.21 7.82
N THR A 35 1.44 6.46 8.85
CA THR A 35 0.77 6.48 10.15
C THR A 35 0.84 7.87 10.79
N ASN A 36 2.00 8.51 10.76
CA ASN A 36 2.17 9.87 11.26
C ASN A 36 1.36 10.89 10.45
N MET A 37 1.28 10.73 9.13
CA MET A 37 0.43 11.57 8.27
C MET A 37 -1.05 11.45 8.66
N LEU A 38 -1.53 10.24 8.99
CA LEU A 38 -2.92 10.06 9.46
C LEU A 38 -3.17 10.80 10.77
N TRP A 39 -2.29 10.63 11.75
CA TRP A 39 -2.45 11.34 13.03
C TRP A 39 -2.38 12.85 12.88
N SER A 40 -1.51 13.36 12.03
CA SER A 40 -1.44 14.80 11.71
C SER A 40 -2.73 15.28 11.05
N PHE A 41 -3.24 14.55 10.07
CA PHE A 41 -4.50 14.87 9.41
C PHE A 41 -5.68 14.93 10.39
N LEU A 42 -5.80 13.94 11.29
CA LEU A 42 -6.86 13.92 12.28
C LEU A 42 -6.75 15.12 13.25
N ALA A 43 -5.53 15.45 13.67
CA ALA A 43 -5.27 16.58 14.56
C ALA A 43 -5.56 17.94 13.89
N GLU A 44 -5.16 18.12 12.64
CA GLU A 44 -5.42 19.33 11.85
C GLU A 44 -6.90 19.58 11.60
N GLN A 45 -7.69 18.51 11.45
CA GLN A 45 -9.13 18.58 11.24
C GLN A 45 -9.93 18.60 12.57
N ASP A 46 -9.24 18.44 13.71
CA ASP A 46 -9.85 18.31 15.05
C ASP A 46 -10.94 17.22 15.10
N ILE A 47 -10.64 16.04 14.50
CA ILE A 47 -11.57 14.92 14.41
C ILE A 47 -11.03 13.66 15.06
N SER A 48 -11.94 12.81 15.53
CA SER A 48 -11.62 11.47 16.01
C SER A 48 -11.43 10.47 14.89
N ILE A 49 -10.70 9.38 15.16
CA ILE A 49 -10.60 8.25 14.23
C ILE A 49 -11.98 7.66 13.89
N GLY A 50 -12.90 7.63 14.84
CA GLY A 50 -14.26 7.15 14.61
C GLY A 50 -15.03 8.03 13.63
N THR A 51 -14.89 9.36 13.73
CA THR A 51 -15.47 10.31 12.77
C THR A 51 -14.87 10.10 11.38
N PHE A 52 -13.55 9.97 11.30
CA PHE A 52 -12.83 9.71 10.04
C PHE A 52 -13.31 8.42 9.36
N LEU A 53 -13.46 7.32 10.11
CA LEU A 53 -13.92 6.04 9.56
C LEU A 53 -15.40 6.07 9.12
N GLY A 54 -16.20 6.99 9.65
CA GLY A 54 -17.60 7.17 9.27
C GLY A 54 -17.84 8.12 8.09
N ASP A 55 -16.82 8.85 7.63
CA ASP A 55 -16.97 9.90 6.63
C ASP A 55 -16.06 9.67 5.40
N SER A 56 -16.67 9.29 4.28
CA SER A 56 -15.94 9.05 3.03
C SER A 56 -15.33 10.32 2.43
N SER A 57 -15.82 11.52 2.75
CA SER A 57 -15.23 12.77 2.29
C SER A 57 -13.89 13.03 2.97
N LEU A 58 -13.81 12.76 4.28
CA LEU A 58 -12.57 12.84 5.04
C LEU A 58 -11.55 11.80 4.58
N GLN A 59 -12.02 10.60 4.30
CA GLN A 59 -11.18 9.52 3.78
C GLN A 59 -10.60 9.85 2.40
N ARG A 60 -11.40 10.44 1.51
CA ARG A 60 -10.92 10.93 0.21
C ARG A 60 -9.92 12.06 0.35
N ALA A 61 -10.17 13.00 1.25
CA ALA A 61 -9.24 14.09 1.52
C ALA A 61 -7.89 13.56 2.04
N TYR A 62 -7.92 12.59 2.96
CA TYR A 62 -6.71 11.92 3.42
C TYR A 62 -6.01 11.17 2.30
N ALA A 63 -6.73 10.38 1.51
CA ALA A 63 -6.16 9.66 0.36
C ALA A 63 -5.47 10.62 -0.63
N ALA A 64 -6.07 11.77 -0.90
CA ALA A 64 -5.47 12.81 -1.74
C ALA A 64 -4.20 13.41 -1.12
N GLN A 65 -4.14 13.56 0.20
CA GLN A 65 -2.98 14.08 0.90
C GLN A 65 -1.80 13.10 0.89
N VAL A 66 -2.03 11.78 1.02
CA VAL A 66 -0.97 10.78 1.04
C VAL A 66 -0.56 10.29 -0.35
N PHE A 67 -1.39 10.52 -1.36
CA PHE A 67 -1.15 10.05 -2.73
C PHE A 67 0.22 10.48 -3.29
N PRO A 68 0.66 11.75 -3.18
CA PRO A 68 1.97 12.16 -3.67
C PRO A 68 3.12 11.43 -2.97
N ALA A 69 3.01 11.16 -1.67
CA ALA A 69 4.04 10.45 -0.91
C ALA A 69 4.18 8.99 -1.35
N LEU A 70 3.05 8.29 -1.54
CA LEU A 70 3.05 6.92 -2.04
C LEU A 70 3.51 6.82 -3.49
N LEU A 71 3.16 7.80 -4.32
CA LEU A 71 3.66 7.91 -5.68
C LEU A 71 5.19 8.09 -5.70
N ASP A 72 5.72 8.96 -4.85
CA ASP A 72 7.15 9.20 -4.72
C ASP A 72 7.90 7.95 -4.21
N TYR A 73 7.30 7.23 -3.25
CA TYR A 73 7.80 5.95 -2.78
C TYR A 73 7.88 4.92 -3.91
N LEU A 74 6.79 4.72 -4.66
CA LEU A 74 6.72 3.80 -5.78
C LEU A 74 7.84 4.06 -6.81
N ARG A 75 8.11 5.34 -7.10
CA ARG A 75 9.14 5.75 -8.05
C ARG A 75 10.57 5.54 -7.53
N ARG A 76 10.80 5.69 -6.23
CA ARG A 76 12.14 5.56 -5.63
C ARG A 76 12.58 4.11 -5.45
N ASP A 77 11.67 3.26 -5.00
CA ASP A 77 12.05 1.95 -4.44
C ASP A 77 11.86 0.78 -5.40
N SER A 78 11.57 1.06 -6.69
CA SER A 78 11.38 0.01 -7.71
C SER A 78 10.35 -1.05 -7.28
N SER A 79 9.35 -0.62 -6.52
CA SER A 79 8.23 -1.46 -6.14
C SER A 79 7.28 -1.64 -7.31
N CYS A 80 6.70 -2.84 -7.45
CA CYS A 80 5.73 -3.10 -8.52
C CYS A 80 4.39 -2.40 -8.31
N GLY A 81 4.09 -1.98 -7.09
CA GLY A 81 2.86 -1.26 -6.78
C GLY A 81 2.75 -0.84 -5.32
N VAL A 82 1.89 0.12 -5.09
CA VAL A 82 1.51 0.59 -3.74
C VAL A 82 0.00 0.72 -3.65
N PHE A 83 -0.54 0.45 -2.48
CA PHE A 83 -1.97 0.62 -2.23
C PHE A 83 -2.23 1.21 -0.86
N LEU A 84 -3.32 1.97 -0.76
CA LEU A 84 -3.93 2.44 0.46
C LEU A 84 -5.33 1.84 0.56
N ILE A 85 -5.59 1.06 1.60
CA ILE A 85 -6.90 0.47 1.87
C ILE A 85 -7.29 0.85 3.30
N LEU A 86 -8.41 1.54 3.45
CA LEU A 86 -8.91 1.95 4.75
C LEU A 86 -9.68 0.80 5.41
N ALA A 87 -9.70 0.78 6.75
CA ALA A 87 -10.23 -0.34 7.53
C ALA A 87 -11.67 -0.71 7.17
N ASN A 88 -12.54 0.29 6.97
CA ASN A 88 -13.94 0.03 6.60
C ASN A 88 -14.11 -0.42 5.13
N SER A 89 -13.14 -0.17 4.27
CA SER A 89 -13.11 -0.77 2.93
C SER A 89 -12.56 -2.20 2.95
N ALA A 90 -11.74 -2.53 3.96
CA ALA A 90 -11.17 -3.86 4.13
C ALA A 90 -12.09 -4.82 4.91
N ASP A 91 -13.02 -4.32 5.71
CA ASP A 91 -13.94 -5.14 6.51
C ASP A 91 -15.31 -5.28 5.81
N PRO A 92 -15.67 -6.49 5.34
CA PRO A 92 -16.95 -6.71 4.66
C PRO A 92 -18.17 -6.55 5.57
N MET A 93 -17.96 -6.51 6.89
CA MET A 93 -19.05 -6.34 7.87
C MET A 93 -19.35 -4.86 8.16
N LEU A 94 -18.48 -3.95 7.75
CA LEU A 94 -18.68 -2.52 7.91
C LEU A 94 -19.36 -1.93 6.66
N PRO A 95 -20.11 -0.83 6.82
CA PRO A 95 -20.63 -0.09 5.67
C PRO A 95 -19.47 0.31 4.76
N ALA A 96 -19.53 -0.14 3.52
CA ALA A 96 -18.44 0.06 2.58
C ALA A 96 -18.40 1.50 2.09
N ASN A 97 -17.33 2.18 2.40
CA ASN A 97 -16.99 3.47 1.77
C ASN A 97 -16.05 3.29 0.57
N TYR A 98 -15.40 2.14 0.44
CA TYR A 98 -14.52 1.75 -0.66
C TYR A 98 -13.45 2.80 -1.02
N GLU A 99 -13.08 3.63 -0.06
CA GLU A 99 -12.07 4.65 -0.25
C GLU A 99 -10.66 4.07 -0.17
N GLY A 100 -9.79 4.59 -1.00
CA GLY A 100 -8.42 4.16 -1.13
C GLY A 100 -7.97 4.19 -2.58
N PHE A 101 -6.78 3.68 -2.85
CA PHE A 101 -6.26 3.56 -4.21
C PHE A 101 -5.23 2.42 -4.32
N PHE A 102 -5.04 1.96 -5.54
CA PHE A 102 -3.97 1.05 -5.92
C PHE A 102 -3.27 1.59 -7.18
N LEU A 103 -1.98 1.88 -7.03
CA LEU A 103 -1.10 2.27 -8.11
C LEU A 103 -0.15 1.12 -8.43
N GLN A 104 0.02 0.85 -9.69
CA GLN A 104 0.95 -0.16 -10.20
C GLN A 104 1.95 0.50 -11.14
N ASP A 105 3.20 0.09 -11.02
CA ASP A 105 4.25 0.38 -11.97
C ASP A 105 4.32 -0.77 -12.98
N SER A 106 4.10 -0.47 -14.25
CA SER A 106 4.10 -1.48 -15.32
C SER A 106 5.51 -1.88 -15.76
N ASP A 107 6.53 -1.08 -15.40
CA ASP A 107 7.94 -1.34 -15.69
C ASP A 107 8.86 -0.85 -14.55
N PRO A 108 8.84 -1.50 -13.38
CA PRO A 108 9.61 -1.08 -12.22
C PRO A 108 11.13 -1.13 -12.42
N ALA A 109 11.61 -1.77 -13.49
CA ALA A 109 13.02 -1.80 -13.84
C ALA A 109 13.48 -0.49 -14.52
N THR A 110 12.55 0.25 -15.12
CA THR A 110 12.83 1.49 -15.85
C THR A 110 12.32 2.69 -15.06
N LYS A 111 13.24 3.53 -14.60
CA LYS A 111 12.86 4.78 -13.93
C LYS A 111 12.59 5.85 -14.99
N THR A 112 11.33 6.00 -15.34
CA THR A 112 10.92 7.09 -16.24
C THR A 112 10.79 8.40 -15.45
N GLU A 113 11.15 9.54 -16.08
CA GLU A 113 10.94 10.87 -15.47
C GLU A 113 9.45 11.27 -15.45
N THR A 114 8.64 10.57 -16.24
CA THR A 114 7.19 10.79 -16.33
C THR A 114 6.43 9.63 -15.68
N ASN A 115 5.18 9.85 -15.32
CA ASN A 115 4.31 8.82 -14.77
C ASN A 115 3.56 8.03 -15.87
N SER A 116 4.12 7.95 -17.07
CA SER A 116 3.48 7.33 -18.24
C SER A 116 3.40 5.81 -18.17
N ASP A 117 4.23 5.19 -17.34
CA ASP A 117 4.30 3.76 -17.06
C ASP A 117 3.51 3.36 -15.81
N LEU A 118 2.94 4.33 -15.11
CA LEU A 118 2.12 4.08 -13.95
C LEU A 118 0.65 3.90 -14.34
N LEU A 119 0.00 2.98 -13.66
CA LEU A 119 -1.38 2.60 -13.86
C LEU A 119 -2.14 2.76 -12.53
N ILE A 120 -3.30 3.44 -12.55
CA ILE A 120 -4.23 3.34 -11.44
C ILE A 120 -5.17 2.15 -11.66
N GLU A 121 -4.98 1.13 -10.85
CA GLU A 121 -5.82 -0.06 -10.87
C GLU A 121 -7.16 0.20 -10.19
N ARG A 122 -7.15 0.86 -9.04
CA ARG A 122 -8.33 1.21 -8.26
C ARG A 122 -8.15 2.59 -7.63
N GLY A 123 -9.26 3.28 -7.39
CA GLY A 123 -9.28 4.59 -6.75
C GLY A 123 -9.72 5.72 -7.66
N ASP A 124 -9.53 6.95 -7.20
CA ASP A 124 -9.94 8.15 -7.92
C ASP A 124 -9.02 8.44 -9.13
N LYS A 125 -9.54 8.19 -10.32
CA LYS A 125 -8.85 8.47 -11.58
C LYS A 125 -8.56 9.96 -11.78
N ALA A 126 -9.37 10.86 -11.21
CA ALA A 126 -9.10 12.29 -11.29
C ALA A 126 -7.85 12.67 -10.51
N LEU A 127 -7.66 12.07 -9.32
CA LEU A 127 -6.45 12.22 -8.51
C LEU A 127 -5.20 11.72 -9.25
N ALA A 128 -5.29 10.55 -9.88
CA ALA A 128 -4.20 10.00 -10.68
C ALA A 128 -3.83 10.91 -11.86
N ARG A 129 -4.80 11.42 -12.60
CA ARG A 129 -4.59 12.33 -13.73
C ARG A 129 -3.93 13.65 -13.33
N GLN A 130 -4.24 14.19 -12.14
CA GLN A 130 -3.57 15.38 -11.61
C GLN A 130 -2.07 15.15 -11.39
N SER A 131 -1.68 13.91 -11.17
CA SER A 131 -0.28 13.48 -11.03
C SER A 131 0.35 12.98 -12.34
N GLY A 132 -0.32 13.19 -13.48
CA GLY A 132 0.19 12.79 -14.79
C GLY A 132 0.04 11.29 -15.11
N ILE A 133 -0.67 10.53 -14.28
CA ILE A 133 -0.97 9.11 -14.54
C ILE A 133 -2.18 9.05 -15.47
N THR A 134 -1.96 8.56 -16.69
CA THR A 134 -2.99 8.51 -17.74
C THR A 134 -3.57 7.12 -17.96
N LEU A 135 -2.84 6.07 -17.53
CA LEU A 135 -3.30 4.71 -17.64
C LEU A 135 -4.25 4.38 -16.49
N ASP A 136 -5.38 3.81 -16.83
CA ASP A 136 -6.35 3.35 -15.83
C ASP A 136 -6.90 1.96 -16.20
N SER A 137 -7.20 1.18 -15.16
CA SER A 137 -7.86 -0.10 -15.33
C SER A 137 -9.34 0.08 -15.67
N SER A 138 -9.91 -0.85 -16.41
CA SER A 138 -11.36 -0.96 -16.61
C SER A 138 -12.12 -1.47 -15.39
N TRP A 139 -11.40 -1.84 -14.33
CA TRP A 139 -11.95 -2.37 -13.10
C TRP A 139 -12.66 -1.27 -12.28
N SER A 140 -13.32 -1.70 -11.21
CA SER A 140 -14.05 -0.80 -10.32
C SER A 140 -13.20 0.40 -9.89
N PRO A 141 -13.72 1.63 -9.94
CA PRO A 141 -12.98 2.82 -9.52
C PRO A 141 -12.69 2.86 -8.01
N SER A 142 -13.23 1.94 -7.24
CA SER A 142 -13.06 1.86 -5.79
C SER A 142 -12.77 0.43 -5.35
N PHE A 143 -12.21 0.27 -4.15
CA PHE A 143 -12.11 -1.04 -3.54
C PHE A 143 -13.51 -1.54 -3.21
N SER A 144 -13.85 -2.73 -3.73
CA SER A 144 -15.07 -3.41 -3.37
C SER A 144 -14.77 -4.89 -3.19
N PHE A 145 -15.37 -5.51 -2.19
CA PHE A 145 -15.33 -6.95 -2.07
C PHE A 145 -16.11 -7.58 -3.22
N GLN A 146 -15.48 -8.47 -3.96
CA GLN A 146 -16.13 -9.21 -5.02
C GLN A 146 -16.94 -10.36 -4.40
N GLY A 147 -18.17 -10.07 -4.05
CA GLY A 147 -19.11 -11.04 -3.54
C GLY A 147 -19.39 -10.93 -2.04
N SER A 148 -20.42 -11.60 -1.59
CA SER A 148 -20.84 -11.63 -0.18
C SER A 148 -20.16 -12.77 0.58
N GLY A 149 -19.67 -12.51 1.76
CA GLY A 149 -19.29 -13.50 2.75
C GLY A 149 -17.96 -14.21 2.45
N VAL A 150 -18.02 -15.44 1.95
CA VAL A 150 -16.86 -16.34 1.84
C VAL A 150 -15.77 -15.82 0.88
N ARG A 151 -16.13 -15.06 -0.15
CA ARG A 151 -15.17 -14.53 -1.14
C ARG A 151 -14.39 -13.31 -0.67
N ALA A 152 -14.89 -12.59 0.32
CA ALA A 152 -14.12 -11.49 0.91
C ALA A 152 -12.85 -11.98 1.60
N ALA A 153 -12.85 -13.22 2.09
CA ALA A 153 -11.68 -13.85 2.70
C ALA A 153 -10.55 -14.15 1.69
N ASP A 154 -10.85 -14.15 0.39
CA ASP A 154 -9.89 -14.42 -0.68
C ASP A 154 -9.20 -13.14 -1.17
N ASP A 155 -9.69 -11.96 -0.79
CA ASP A 155 -9.05 -10.70 -1.15
C ASP A 155 -7.69 -10.57 -0.43
N PHE A 156 -6.64 -10.22 -1.18
CA PHE A 156 -5.26 -10.19 -0.69
C PHE A 156 -5.05 -9.29 0.54
N PHE A 157 -5.88 -8.28 0.72
CA PHE A 157 -5.82 -7.34 1.85
C PHE A 157 -6.65 -7.75 3.06
N TYR A 158 -7.60 -8.69 2.92
CA TYR A 158 -8.51 -9.06 4.00
C TYR A 158 -7.82 -9.80 5.14
N LYS A 159 -6.98 -10.77 4.82
CA LYS A 159 -6.22 -11.52 5.83
C LYS A 159 -5.23 -10.65 6.62
N PRO A 160 -4.41 -9.79 5.96
CA PRO A 160 -3.59 -8.81 6.70
C PRO A 160 -4.41 -7.91 7.61
N TYR A 161 -5.56 -7.45 7.15
CA TYR A 161 -6.48 -6.65 7.96
C TYR A 161 -6.98 -7.40 9.20
N LEU A 162 -7.40 -8.67 9.06
CA LEU A 162 -7.85 -9.48 10.19
C LEU A 162 -6.73 -9.69 11.21
N VAL A 163 -5.53 -10.03 10.75
CA VAL A 163 -4.37 -10.21 11.62
C VAL A 163 -4.06 -8.90 12.37
N ALA A 164 -4.12 -7.77 11.69
CA ALA A 164 -3.93 -6.45 12.31
C ALA A 164 -4.97 -6.16 13.39
N ARG A 165 -6.25 -6.44 13.09
CA ARG A 165 -7.37 -6.19 14.00
C ARG A 165 -7.33 -7.09 15.24
N GLU A 166 -6.99 -8.35 15.08
CA GLU A 166 -7.05 -9.35 16.15
C GLU A 166 -5.80 -9.38 17.01
N ASN A 167 -4.69 -8.87 16.52
CA ASN A 167 -3.39 -8.97 17.17
C ASN A 167 -2.97 -7.64 17.79
N THR A 168 -3.38 -7.43 19.05
CA THR A 168 -3.05 -6.20 19.81
C THR A 168 -1.67 -6.21 20.45
N THR A 169 -0.91 -7.31 20.35
CA THR A 169 0.38 -7.50 21.04
C THR A 169 1.59 -7.46 20.10
N VAL A 170 1.38 -7.53 18.79
CA VAL A 170 2.47 -7.51 17.80
C VAL A 170 2.65 -6.10 17.25
N ASP A 171 3.90 -5.68 17.20
CA ASP A 171 4.27 -4.48 16.48
C ASP A 171 3.92 -4.65 14.98
N MET A 172 2.86 -3.97 14.55
CA MET A 172 2.33 -4.06 13.19
C MET A 172 3.33 -3.58 12.14
N THR A 173 4.27 -2.74 12.52
CA THR A 173 5.33 -2.27 11.61
C THR A 173 6.35 -3.35 11.27
N SER A 174 6.39 -4.41 12.08
CA SER A 174 7.29 -5.56 11.89
C SER A 174 6.60 -6.76 11.24
N LEU A 175 5.29 -6.69 11.01
CA LEU A 175 4.51 -7.80 10.49
C LEU A 175 4.57 -7.84 8.95
N GLY A 176 5.32 -8.78 8.41
CA GLY A 176 5.23 -9.14 6.99
C GLY A 176 4.14 -10.18 6.77
N TYR A 177 3.32 -10.01 5.75
CA TYR A 177 2.31 -10.97 5.34
C TYR A 177 2.47 -11.33 3.86
N TRP A 178 2.53 -12.63 3.57
CA TRP A 178 2.55 -13.14 2.21
C TRP A 178 1.15 -13.64 1.86
N SER A 179 0.50 -13.01 0.87
CA SER A 179 -0.73 -13.52 0.26
C SER A 179 -0.38 -14.42 -0.92
N LEU A 180 -1.07 -15.53 -1.05
CA LEU A 180 -1.00 -16.42 -2.21
C LEU A 180 -2.06 -16.01 -3.24
#